data_48cad3f8c2b5dc641f5b152eb1e34875
#
_entry.id   48cad3f8c2b5dc641f5b152eb1e34875
#
_cell.length_a   1.000
_cell.length_b   1.000
_cell.length_c   1.000
_cell.angle_alpha   90.00
_cell.angle_beta   90.00
_cell.angle_gamma   90.00
#
_symmetry.space_group_name_H-M   'P 1'
#
loop_
_entity.id
_entity.type
_entity.pdbx_description
1 polymer ?
#
loop_
_entity_poly.entity_id
_entity_poly.type
_entity_poly.pdbx_seq_one_letter_code
_entity_poly.pdbx_strand_id
1 'polypeptide(L)'
;MSSQAPGPDKPSQAQQGVSLVTPLQAAKAPVEAYNDKNWHRLRSVVTPDFVYEEVATQRRLEGVDAVIDCWQAWARAFPDSRGTFDDGFVSEGVVVLEVTWLGTHTGLLDLPGGPVAPTNRPIKLQSCQVLGLRNGKVGSIRQYFDIATLLQQLGMLP
;
A
#
# COMPACT_ATOMS: atom_id res chain seq x y z
N MET A 1 47.91 -43.13 -36.51
CA MET A 1 47.06 -43.29 -35.34
C MET A 1 46.91 -41.90 -34.68
N SER A 2 45.84 -41.17 -35.06
CA SER A 2 45.61 -39.82 -34.53
C SER A 2 44.59 -39.91 -33.40
N SER A 3 45.07 -39.59 -32.19
CA SER A 3 44.23 -39.46 -30.99
C SER A 3 43.63 -38.06 -30.96
N GLN A 4 42.29 -38.00 -31.06
CA GLN A 4 41.56 -36.77 -30.99
C GLN A 4 41.13 -36.52 -29.54
N ALA A 5 41.61 -35.43 -28.97
CA ALA A 5 41.22 -34.99 -27.60
C ALA A 5 39.77 -34.48 -27.59
N PRO A 6 39.01 -34.69 -26.48
CA PRO A 6 37.68 -34.14 -26.37
C PRO A 6 37.76 -32.64 -26.13
N GLY A 7 36.93 -31.90 -26.85
CA GLY A 7 36.82 -30.43 -26.67
C GLY A 7 36.13 -30.02 -25.36
N PRO A 8 36.32 -28.76 -24.92
CA PRO A 8 35.83 -28.32 -23.64
C PRO A 8 34.30 -28.23 -23.59
N ASP A 9 33.74 -28.80 -22.54
CA ASP A 9 32.35 -28.70 -22.17
C ASP A 9 31.92 -27.22 -22.07
N LYS A 10 30.84 -26.88 -22.78
CA LYS A 10 30.16 -25.58 -22.60
C LYS A 10 29.46 -25.55 -21.23
N PRO A 11 29.66 -24.53 -20.43
CA PRO A 11 28.88 -24.39 -19.20
C PRO A 11 27.41 -24.16 -19.54
N SER A 12 26.56 -24.98 -18.96
CA SER A 12 25.11 -24.89 -19.00
C SER A 12 24.64 -23.54 -18.48
N GLN A 13 24.06 -22.73 -19.36
CA GLN A 13 23.36 -21.52 -18.96
C GLN A 13 22.00 -21.89 -18.37
N ALA A 14 21.95 -22.07 -17.06
CA ALA A 14 20.71 -22.14 -16.30
C ALA A 14 20.89 -21.34 -15.01
N GLN A 15 21.09 -20.05 -15.16
CA GLN A 15 20.79 -19.09 -14.10
C GLN A 15 19.64 -18.23 -14.62
N GLN A 16 18.42 -18.75 -14.47
CA GLN A 16 17.22 -17.93 -14.49
C GLN A 16 17.34 -17.02 -13.26
N GLY A 17 17.65 -15.74 -13.51
CA GLY A 17 17.74 -14.74 -12.50
C GLY A 17 16.41 -14.62 -11.76
N VAL A 18 16.39 -15.00 -10.48
CA VAL A 18 15.29 -14.66 -9.57
C VAL A 18 15.25 -13.14 -9.53
N SER A 19 14.20 -12.55 -10.11
CA SER A 19 13.98 -11.10 -10.04
C SER A 19 13.68 -10.74 -8.58
N LEU A 20 14.67 -10.16 -7.89
CA LEU A 20 14.50 -9.67 -6.53
C LEU A 20 13.60 -8.42 -6.55
N VAL A 21 12.52 -8.44 -5.76
CA VAL A 21 11.65 -7.29 -5.55
C VAL A 21 12.44 -6.19 -4.85
N THR A 22 12.47 -4.98 -5.43
CA THR A 22 13.16 -3.84 -4.81
C THR A 22 12.39 -3.35 -3.58
N PRO A 23 13.03 -2.66 -2.62
CA PRO A 23 12.34 -2.06 -1.48
C PRO A 23 11.17 -1.16 -1.90
N LEU A 24 11.36 -0.37 -2.96
CA LEU A 24 10.33 0.51 -3.47
C LEU A 24 9.13 -0.27 -4.05
N GLN A 25 9.37 -1.36 -4.78
CA GLN A 25 8.31 -2.23 -5.28
C GLN A 25 7.56 -2.93 -4.14
N ALA A 26 8.27 -3.42 -3.12
CA ALA A 26 7.65 -4.02 -1.94
C ALA A 26 6.77 -3.02 -1.21
N ALA A 27 7.23 -1.79 -1.04
CA ALA A 27 6.47 -0.73 -0.38
C ALA A 27 5.21 -0.31 -1.15
N LYS A 28 5.23 -0.33 -2.47
CA LYS A 28 4.06 0.01 -3.32
C LYS A 28 2.98 -1.08 -3.31
N ALA A 29 3.36 -2.33 -3.08
CA ALA A 29 2.48 -3.48 -3.21
C ALA A 29 1.18 -3.41 -2.38
N PRO A 30 1.15 -2.90 -1.12
CA PRO A 30 -0.10 -2.74 -0.38
C PRO A 30 -1.11 -1.79 -1.04
N VAL A 31 -0.65 -0.64 -1.56
CA VAL A 31 -1.51 0.32 -2.27
C VAL A 31 -2.01 -0.27 -3.59
N GLU A 32 -1.17 -0.99 -4.31
CA GLU A 32 -1.58 -1.70 -5.53
C GLU A 32 -2.63 -2.76 -5.23
N ALA A 33 -2.46 -3.56 -4.16
CA ALA A 33 -3.44 -4.54 -3.71
C ALA A 33 -4.78 -3.86 -3.33
N TYR A 34 -4.73 -2.72 -2.64
CA TYR A 34 -5.91 -1.91 -2.37
C TYR A 34 -6.59 -1.44 -3.66
N ASN A 35 -5.84 -0.91 -4.61
CA ASN A 35 -6.38 -0.44 -5.89
C ASN A 35 -7.16 -1.53 -6.63
N ASP A 36 -6.64 -2.76 -6.59
CA ASP A 36 -7.27 -3.93 -7.19
C ASP A 36 -8.37 -4.54 -6.31
N LYS A 37 -8.59 -4.02 -5.08
CA LYS A 37 -9.44 -4.61 -4.05
C LYS A 37 -9.10 -6.09 -3.79
N ASN A 38 -7.84 -6.44 -3.96
CA ASN A 38 -7.30 -7.79 -3.80
C ASN A 38 -6.73 -8.00 -2.39
N TRP A 39 -7.60 -8.34 -1.46
CA TRP A 39 -7.26 -8.53 -0.04
C TRP A 39 -6.39 -9.76 0.19
N HIS A 40 -6.47 -10.77 -0.67
CA HIS A 40 -5.57 -11.91 -0.64
C HIS A 40 -4.13 -11.49 -1.00
N ARG A 41 -3.96 -10.67 -2.03
CA ARG A 41 -2.66 -10.10 -2.38
C ARG A 41 -2.11 -9.24 -1.25
N LEU A 42 -2.96 -8.44 -0.58
CA LEU A 42 -2.53 -7.63 0.56
C LEU A 42 -1.92 -8.51 1.66
N ARG A 43 -2.56 -9.64 2.02
CA ARG A 43 -2.01 -10.59 2.99
C ARG A 43 -0.63 -11.13 2.60
N SER A 44 -0.39 -11.33 1.31
CA SER A 44 0.86 -11.91 0.81
C SER A 44 2.05 -10.94 0.82
N VAL A 45 1.79 -9.63 0.81
CA VAL A 45 2.82 -8.58 0.70
C VAL A 45 3.12 -7.87 2.01
N VAL A 46 2.37 -8.15 3.07
CA VAL A 46 2.63 -7.64 4.43
C VAL A 46 3.00 -8.79 5.38
N THR A 47 3.59 -8.45 6.53
CA THR A 47 3.87 -9.46 7.57
C THR A 47 2.59 -9.81 8.34
N PRO A 48 2.49 -11.01 8.96
CA PRO A 48 1.30 -11.40 9.73
C PRO A 48 1.00 -10.44 10.89
N ASP A 49 2.04 -9.90 11.51
CA ASP A 49 1.99 -8.92 12.61
C ASP A 49 2.02 -7.47 12.12
N PHE A 50 1.60 -7.26 10.88
CA PHE A 50 1.55 -5.95 10.23
C PHE A 50 0.84 -4.91 11.09
N VAL A 51 1.45 -3.73 11.21
CA VAL A 51 0.89 -2.58 11.96
C VAL A 51 0.57 -1.45 11.00
N TYR A 52 -0.65 -0.97 11.09
CA TYR A 52 -1.09 0.22 10.37
C TYR A 52 -1.46 1.34 11.35
N GLU A 53 -0.87 2.49 11.17
CA GLU A 53 -1.11 3.68 11.97
C GLU A 53 -1.57 4.82 11.06
N GLU A 54 -2.71 5.39 11.39
CA GLU A 54 -3.29 6.54 10.69
C GLU A 54 -3.28 7.73 11.64
N VAL A 55 -2.31 8.62 11.45
CA VAL A 55 -2.00 9.68 12.41
C VAL A 55 -3.13 10.70 12.51
N ALA A 56 -3.74 11.05 11.37
CA ALA A 56 -4.81 12.05 11.32
C ALA A 56 -6.06 11.66 12.14
N THR A 57 -6.36 10.38 12.26
CA THR A 57 -7.52 9.85 13.00
C THR A 57 -7.12 9.19 14.32
N GLN A 58 -5.83 9.18 14.66
CA GLN A 58 -5.25 8.52 15.84
C GLN A 58 -5.59 7.01 15.89
N ARG A 59 -5.76 6.38 14.73
CA ARG A 59 -6.05 4.96 14.60
C ARG A 59 -4.76 4.17 14.53
N ARG A 60 -4.68 3.10 15.32
CA ARG A 60 -3.61 2.11 15.26
C ARG A 60 -4.22 0.72 15.25
N LEU A 61 -3.88 -0.06 14.23
CA LEU A 61 -4.38 -1.42 14.02
C LEU A 61 -3.20 -2.40 13.98
N GLU A 62 -3.35 -3.53 14.64
CA GLU A 62 -2.35 -4.59 14.68
C GLU A 62 -2.91 -5.87 14.07
N GLY A 63 -2.11 -6.50 13.21
CA GLY A 63 -2.50 -7.66 12.44
C GLY A 63 -3.20 -7.30 11.12
N VAL A 64 -2.92 -8.11 10.11
CA VAL A 64 -3.39 -7.85 8.74
C VAL A 64 -4.92 -7.88 8.61
N ASP A 65 -5.61 -8.70 9.42
CA ASP A 65 -7.07 -8.80 9.35
C ASP A 65 -7.77 -7.52 9.76
N ALA A 66 -7.35 -6.92 10.88
CA ALA A 66 -7.88 -5.64 11.35
C ALA A 66 -7.65 -4.51 10.33
N VAL A 67 -6.51 -4.53 9.66
CA VAL A 67 -6.20 -3.55 8.61
C VAL A 67 -7.07 -3.77 7.37
N ILE A 68 -7.28 -5.02 6.96
CA ILE A 68 -8.18 -5.34 5.85
C ILE A 68 -9.61 -4.85 6.13
N ASP A 69 -10.13 -5.11 7.32
CA ASP A 69 -11.48 -4.65 7.70
C ASP A 69 -11.60 -3.13 7.62
N CYS A 70 -10.60 -2.41 8.10
CA CYS A 70 -10.53 -0.95 8.00
C CYS A 70 -10.47 -0.46 6.55
N TRP A 71 -9.62 -1.05 5.73
CA TRP A 71 -9.47 -0.66 4.33
C TRP A 71 -10.67 -1.04 3.48
N GLN A 72 -11.35 -2.14 3.79
CA GLN A 72 -12.64 -2.49 3.19
C GLN A 72 -13.73 -1.49 3.55
N ALA A 73 -13.76 -1.00 4.80
CA ALA A 73 -14.70 0.04 5.21
C ALA A 73 -14.48 1.33 4.40
N TRP A 74 -13.22 1.74 4.23
CA TRP A 74 -12.88 2.86 3.36
C TRP A 74 -13.31 2.62 1.90
N ALA A 75 -13.04 1.43 1.36
CA ALA A 75 -13.45 1.06 0.01
C ALA A 75 -14.98 1.00 -0.17
N ARG A 76 -15.75 0.74 0.88
CA ARG A 76 -17.22 0.86 0.82
C ARG A 76 -17.68 2.31 0.84
N ALA A 77 -16.99 3.17 1.58
CA ALA A 77 -17.30 4.61 1.60
C ALA A 77 -16.94 5.29 0.27
N PHE A 78 -15.84 4.87 -0.35
CA PHE A 78 -15.31 5.38 -1.61
C PHE A 78 -15.04 4.21 -2.58
N PRO A 79 -16.07 3.62 -3.22
CA PRO A 79 -15.90 2.40 -4.02
C PRO A 79 -14.95 2.54 -5.22
N ASP A 80 -14.87 3.74 -5.79
CA ASP A 80 -13.99 4.11 -6.89
C ASP A 80 -12.60 4.58 -6.42
N SER A 81 -12.30 4.50 -5.11
CA SER A 81 -11.06 5.04 -4.56
C SER A 81 -9.82 4.33 -5.09
N ARG A 82 -8.83 5.14 -5.41
CA ARG A 82 -7.57 4.71 -5.99
C ARG A 82 -6.43 5.59 -5.54
N GLY A 83 -5.32 4.97 -5.12
CA GLY A 83 -4.06 5.64 -4.82
C GLY A 83 -3.14 5.65 -6.04
N THR A 84 -2.55 6.80 -6.32
CA THR A 84 -1.49 6.97 -7.32
C THR A 84 -0.22 7.44 -6.64
N PHE A 85 0.93 6.91 -7.06
CA PHE A 85 2.22 7.27 -6.49
C PHE A 85 2.74 8.55 -7.12
N ASP A 86 3.01 9.55 -6.30
CA ASP A 86 3.61 10.81 -6.73
C ASP A 86 5.13 10.74 -6.64
N ASP A 87 5.68 10.24 -5.52
CA ASP A 87 7.11 10.03 -5.32
C ASP A 87 7.38 8.90 -4.32
N GLY A 88 8.66 8.48 -4.21
CA GLY A 88 9.09 7.45 -3.27
C GLY A 88 10.57 7.50 -2.95
N PHE A 89 10.93 7.38 -1.67
CA PHE A 89 12.28 7.48 -1.15
C PHE A 89 12.62 6.25 -0.32
N VAL A 90 13.82 5.73 -0.49
CA VAL A 90 14.29 4.51 0.18
C VAL A 90 15.51 4.82 1.04
N SER A 91 15.48 4.38 2.30
CA SER A 91 16.62 4.43 3.21
C SER A 91 16.57 3.23 4.18
N GLU A 92 17.61 2.43 4.22
CA GLU A 92 17.88 1.36 5.22
C GLU A 92 16.66 0.67 5.83
N GLY A 93 15.86 -0.03 4.99
CA GLY A 93 14.68 -0.77 5.46
C GLY A 93 13.42 0.08 5.69
N VAL A 94 13.51 1.38 5.43
CA VAL A 94 12.38 2.31 5.46
C VAL A 94 12.14 2.86 4.06
N VAL A 95 10.88 2.93 3.68
CA VAL A 95 10.44 3.58 2.45
C VAL A 95 9.42 4.66 2.79
N VAL A 96 9.57 5.82 2.17
CA VAL A 96 8.56 6.88 2.22
C VAL A 96 7.88 6.94 0.85
N LEU A 97 6.55 6.91 0.83
CA LEU A 97 5.75 7.08 -0.39
C LEU A 97 4.86 8.31 -0.26
N GLU A 98 4.85 9.12 -1.28
CA GLU A 98 3.83 10.14 -1.49
C GLU A 98 2.75 9.56 -2.39
N VAL A 99 1.50 9.59 -1.92
CA VAL A 99 0.36 8.96 -2.58
C VAL A 99 -0.80 9.95 -2.64
N THR A 100 -1.32 10.17 -3.83
CA THR A 100 -2.57 10.89 -4.03
C THR A 100 -3.74 9.91 -4.14
N TRP A 101 -4.71 10.06 -3.25
CA TRP A 101 -5.95 9.30 -3.24
C TRP A 101 -7.07 10.08 -3.92
N LEU A 102 -7.74 9.43 -4.86
CA LEU A 102 -8.93 9.94 -5.53
C LEU A 102 -10.11 9.04 -5.20
N GLY A 103 -11.30 9.59 -5.09
CA GLY A 103 -12.51 8.80 -4.89
C GLY A 103 -13.75 9.68 -4.80
N THR A 104 -14.91 9.04 -4.76
CA THR A 104 -16.22 9.70 -4.61
C THR A 104 -16.94 9.10 -3.40
N HIS A 105 -17.39 9.93 -2.48
CA HIS A 105 -18.02 9.52 -1.24
C HIS A 105 -19.47 9.09 -1.47
N THR A 106 -19.67 7.81 -1.74
CA THR A 106 -21.00 7.24 -2.05
C THR A 106 -21.48 6.19 -1.05
N GLY A 107 -20.68 5.83 -0.06
CA GLY A 107 -21.03 4.91 1.02
C GLY A 107 -20.87 5.56 2.40
N LEU A 108 -21.27 4.83 3.45
CA LEU A 108 -21.11 5.29 4.83
C LEU A 108 -19.62 5.38 5.17
N LEU A 109 -19.19 6.52 5.72
CA LEU A 109 -17.81 6.75 6.17
C LEU A 109 -17.76 6.82 7.70
N ASP A 110 -16.96 5.96 8.31
CA ASP A 110 -16.71 5.97 9.76
C ASP A 110 -15.51 6.88 10.08
N LEU A 111 -15.80 8.00 10.74
CA LEU A 111 -14.78 8.91 11.28
C LEU A 111 -14.80 8.88 12.81
N PRO A 112 -13.72 9.34 13.49
CA PRO A 112 -13.68 9.42 14.96
C PRO A 112 -14.84 10.18 15.61
N GLY A 113 -15.40 11.16 14.89
CA GLY A 113 -16.56 11.94 15.32
C GLY A 113 -17.92 11.27 15.08
N GLY A 114 -17.92 10.05 14.53
CA GLY A 114 -19.14 9.31 14.18
C GLY A 114 -19.30 9.09 12.67
N PRO A 115 -20.31 8.30 12.28
CA PRO A 115 -20.55 7.97 10.88
C PRO A 115 -21.06 9.18 10.07
N VAL A 116 -20.59 9.28 8.83
CA VAL A 116 -20.94 10.32 7.88
C VAL A 116 -21.68 9.67 6.71
N ALA A 117 -22.92 10.13 6.50
CA ALA A 117 -23.74 9.70 5.36
C ALA A 117 -23.11 10.13 4.02
N PRO A 118 -23.35 9.39 2.93
CA PRO A 118 -22.81 9.71 1.62
C PRO A 118 -23.08 11.16 1.21
N THR A 119 -22.03 11.88 0.84
CA THR A 119 -22.13 13.28 0.37
C THR A 119 -22.16 13.39 -1.14
N ASN A 120 -21.85 12.31 -1.87
CA ASN A 120 -21.66 12.26 -3.32
C ASN A 120 -20.59 13.23 -3.85
N ARG A 121 -19.67 13.66 -2.99
CA ARG A 121 -18.59 14.57 -3.34
C ARG A 121 -17.32 13.82 -3.69
N PRO A 122 -16.56 14.30 -4.70
CA PRO A 122 -15.23 13.77 -5.00
C PRO A 122 -14.23 14.24 -3.95
N ILE A 123 -13.23 13.41 -3.71
CA ILE A 123 -12.05 13.75 -2.91
C ILE A 123 -10.77 13.62 -3.74
N LYS A 124 -9.82 14.48 -3.42
CA LYS A 124 -8.42 14.36 -3.80
C LYS A 124 -7.58 14.63 -2.57
N LEU A 125 -6.99 13.58 -2.01
CA LEU A 125 -6.31 13.63 -0.74
C LEU A 125 -4.86 13.18 -0.91
N GLN A 126 -3.91 14.06 -0.59
CA GLN A 126 -2.50 13.71 -0.57
C GLN A 126 -2.15 13.07 0.78
N SER A 127 -1.35 12.02 0.72
CA SER A 127 -0.82 11.35 1.90
C SER A 127 0.66 11.07 1.77
N CYS A 128 1.32 11.00 2.92
CA CYS A 128 2.67 10.49 3.05
C CYS A 128 2.61 9.21 3.88
N GLN A 129 3.18 8.14 3.36
CA GLN A 129 3.28 6.86 4.05
C GLN A 129 4.74 6.59 4.38
N VAL A 130 5.02 6.27 5.64
CA VAL A 130 6.32 5.78 6.11
C VAL A 130 6.18 4.29 6.37
N LEU A 131 6.90 3.48 5.59
CA LEU A 131 6.79 2.02 5.61
C LEU A 131 8.07 1.39 6.14
N GLY A 132 7.94 0.50 7.12
CA GLY A 132 9.02 -0.37 7.58
C GLY A 132 8.98 -1.71 6.83
N LEU A 133 10.10 -2.11 6.24
CA LEU A 133 10.23 -3.37 5.51
C LEU A 133 10.92 -4.42 6.38
N ARG A 134 10.43 -5.67 6.31
CA ARG A 134 11.06 -6.85 6.91
C ARG A 134 11.01 -8.02 5.92
N ASN A 135 12.18 -8.57 5.58
CA ASN A 135 12.29 -9.72 4.68
C ASN A 135 11.50 -9.56 3.36
N GLY A 136 11.59 -8.38 2.74
CA GLY A 136 10.90 -8.09 1.47
C GLY A 136 9.39 -7.86 1.58
N LYS A 137 8.85 -7.78 2.78
CA LYS A 137 7.43 -7.48 3.05
C LYS A 137 7.29 -6.22 3.89
N VAL A 138 6.11 -5.61 3.81
CA VAL A 138 5.79 -4.45 4.64
C VAL A 138 5.36 -4.92 6.03
N GLY A 139 6.12 -4.51 7.06
CA GLY A 139 5.83 -4.81 8.46
C GLY A 139 5.03 -3.71 9.15
N SER A 140 5.13 -2.48 8.67
CA SER A 140 4.38 -1.35 9.22
C SER A 140 4.14 -0.28 8.17
N ILE A 141 3.01 0.41 8.30
CA ILE A 141 2.72 1.67 7.59
C ILE A 141 2.26 2.69 8.63
N ARG A 142 2.88 3.87 8.58
CA ARG A 142 2.37 5.07 9.25
C ARG A 142 1.94 6.05 8.19
N GLN A 143 0.64 6.36 8.15
CA GLN A 143 0.06 7.25 7.15
C GLN A 143 -0.27 8.62 7.74
N TYR A 144 0.16 9.65 7.03
CA TYR A 144 -0.12 11.05 7.33
C TYR A 144 -0.97 11.62 6.20
N PHE A 145 -2.04 12.29 6.54
CA PHE A 145 -2.84 13.09 5.61
C PHE A 145 -3.54 14.22 6.36
N ASP A 146 -4.02 15.21 5.63
CA ASP A 146 -4.73 16.34 6.22
C ASP A 146 -6.23 16.03 6.34
N ILE A 147 -6.66 15.76 7.58
CA ILE A 147 -8.08 15.50 7.88
C ILE A 147 -8.97 16.72 7.61
N ALA A 148 -8.46 17.94 7.79
CA ALA A 148 -9.23 19.14 7.53
C ALA A 148 -9.56 19.28 6.04
N THR A 149 -8.58 18.99 5.17
CA THR A 149 -8.79 18.92 3.72
C THR A 149 -9.87 17.89 3.34
N LEU A 150 -9.82 16.69 3.93
CA LEU A 150 -10.85 15.66 3.71
C LEU A 150 -12.24 16.19 4.11
N LEU A 151 -12.38 16.70 5.32
CA LEU A 151 -13.66 17.20 5.85
C LEU A 151 -14.20 18.38 5.02
N GLN A 152 -13.32 19.28 4.57
CA GLN A 152 -13.70 20.41 3.70
C GLN A 152 -14.23 19.92 2.36
N GLN A 153 -13.55 18.95 1.72
CA GLN A 153 -14.01 18.37 0.46
C GLN A 153 -15.35 17.65 0.60
N LEU A 154 -15.60 17.02 1.74
CA LEU A 154 -16.90 16.42 2.05
C LEU A 154 -18.01 17.44 2.42
N GLY A 155 -17.66 18.73 2.55
CA GLY A 155 -18.58 19.79 2.92
C GLY A 155 -18.94 19.82 4.41
N MET A 156 -18.07 19.27 5.25
CA MET A 156 -18.24 19.21 6.70
C MET A 156 -17.51 20.35 7.44
N LEU A 157 -16.65 21.08 6.75
CA LEU A 157 -15.99 22.30 7.22
C LEU A 157 -16.26 23.43 6.23
N PRO A 158 -16.33 24.71 6.72
CA PRO A 158 -16.46 25.88 5.87
C PRO A 158 -15.25 26.08 4.95
#